data_1107f98bfd65b301b79af10c85b08a2e
#
_entry.id   1107f98bfd65b301b79af10c85b08a2e
#
_cell.length_a   1.000
_cell.length_b   1.000
_cell.length_c   1.000
_cell.angle_alpha   90.00
_cell.angle_beta   90.00
_cell.angle_gamma   90.00
#
_symmetry.space_group_name_H-M   'P 1'
#
loop_
_entity.id
_entity.type
_entity.pdbx_description
1 polymer ?
#
loop_
_entity_poly.entity_id
_entity_poly.type
_entity_poly.pdbx_seq_one_letter_code
_entity_poly.pdbx_strand_id
1 'polypeptide(L)'
;MHFSRRRQAPYYLSLLSFVESFILPFPPPDVMLAPMALARPSRALHLAALTLVFSVLGGLVGYAIGAFLFDQAEPYINSWGYQARFETVIGWFGEWGFWAVLVAGFSPVPYKIFTIAAGVLNLAIIPFLLASIIGRGARFFLLAWCLAKFGPAIEPKLVRYIEYIGWAIVVALLVAIGLYNFSS
;
A
#
# COMPACT_ATOMS: atom_id res chain seq x y z
N MET A 1 23.17 13.14 1.67
CA MET A 1 23.40 12.29 0.48
C MET A 1 24.45 11.17 0.65
N HIS A 2 25.26 11.12 1.72
CA HIS A 2 26.27 10.06 1.88
C HIS A 2 25.70 8.65 2.10
N PHE A 3 24.52 8.51 2.70
CA PHE A 3 23.90 7.22 3.01
C PHE A 3 23.38 6.49 1.78
N SER A 4 22.75 7.20 0.83
CA SER A 4 22.15 6.63 -0.40
C SER A 4 23.19 6.00 -1.35
N ARG A 5 24.48 6.31 -1.17
CA ARG A 5 25.59 5.74 -1.97
C ARG A 5 26.28 4.54 -1.28
N ARG A 6 25.91 4.19 -0.04
CA ARG A 6 26.49 3.03 0.63
C ARG A 6 26.03 1.71 0.01
N ARG A 7 26.87 0.70 0.04
CA ARG A 7 26.58 -0.65 -0.48
C ARG A 7 25.44 -1.33 0.28
N GLN A 8 25.21 -0.93 1.51
CA GLN A 8 24.16 -1.46 2.40
C GLN A 8 22.81 -0.75 2.29
N ALA A 9 22.70 0.38 1.59
CA ALA A 9 21.48 1.16 1.46
C ALA A 9 20.28 0.36 0.90
N PRO A 10 20.45 -0.54 -0.11
CA PRO A 10 19.34 -1.37 -0.57
C PRO A 10 18.75 -2.31 0.49
N TYR A 11 19.57 -2.84 1.39
CA TYR A 11 19.10 -3.69 2.50
C TYR A 11 18.22 -2.92 3.48
N TYR A 12 18.62 -1.69 3.82
CA TYR A 12 17.81 -0.83 4.69
C TYR A 12 16.50 -0.41 4.01
N LEU A 13 16.52 -0.14 2.71
CA LEU A 13 15.31 0.15 1.93
C LEU A 13 14.36 -1.05 1.92
N SER A 14 14.88 -2.25 1.70
CA SER A 14 14.10 -3.49 1.72
C SER A 14 13.49 -3.75 3.10
N LEU A 15 14.28 -3.62 4.15
CA LEU A 15 13.81 -3.80 5.53
C LEU A 15 12.74 -2.75 5.89
N LEU A 16 12.97 -1.48 5.55
CA LEU A 16 12.00 -0.42 5.78
C LEU A 16 10.69 -0.69 5.04
N SER A 17 10.77 -1.09 3.76
CA SER A 17 9.60 -1.41 2.95
C SER A 17 8.81 -2.59 3.50
N PHE A 18 9.49 -3.60 4.01
CA PHE A 18 8.88 -4.76 4.66
C PHE A 18 8.15 -4.35 5.94
N VAL A 19 8.85 -3.69 6.87
CA VAL A 19 8.33 -3.33 8.20
C VAL A 19 7.19 -2.31 8.09
N GLU A 20 7.32 -1.30 7.22
CA GLU A 20 6.29 -0.28 7.00
C GLU A 20 4.95 -0.88 6.57
N SER A 21 4.96 -2.00 5.87
CA SER A 21 3.75 -2.60 5.32
C SER A 21 2.82 -3.22 6.36
N PHE A 22 3.24 -3.39 7.63
CA PHE A 22 2.42 -3.95 8.71
C PHE A 22 2.62 -3.31 10.09
N ILE A 23 3.66 -2.51 10.33
CA ILE A 23 3.92 -1.84 11.62
C ILE A 23 3.69 -0.33 11.52
N LEU A 24 3.09 0.25 12.56
CA LEU A 24 2.92 1.69 12.79
C LEU A 24 3.88 2.16 13.91
N PRO A 25 4.39 3.41 13.88
CA PRO A 25 4.46 4.38 12.80
C PRO A 25 5.82 4.31 12.10
N PHE A 26 5.86 3.96 10.83
CA PHE A 26 7.09 3.98 10.04
C PHE A 26 6.96 4.94 8.86
N PRO A 27 8.03 5.67 8.48
CA PRO A 27 8.01 6.53 7.31
C PRO A 27 7.83 5.70 6.03
N PRO A 28 7.14 6.23 5.01
CA PRO A 28 6.95 5.51 3.76
C PRO A 28 8.31 5.23 3.09
N PRO A 29 8.46 4.09 2.38
CA PRO A 29 9.72 3.73 1.72
C PRO A 29 10.14 4.74 0.66
N ASP A 30 9.23 5.55 0.15
CA ASP A 30 9.49 6.65 -0.80
C ASP A 30 10.56 7.62 -0.29
N VAL A 31 10.60 7.87 1.03
CA VAL A 31 11.60 8.74 1.68
C VAL A 31 13.04 8.24 1.47
N MET A 32 13.22 6.92 1.36
CA MET A 32 14.54 6.33 1.06
C MET A 32 14.70 6.01 -0.44
N LEU A 33 13.64 5.57 -1.10
CA LEU A 33 13.67 5.23 -2.52
C LEU A 33 14.04 6.45 -3.39
N ALA A 34 13.44 7.61 -3.10
CA ALA A 34 13.66 8.83 -3.89
C ALA A 34 15.14 9.27 -3.93
N PRO A 35 15.83 9.53 -2.79
CA PRO A 35 17.23 9.93 -2.83
C PRO A 35 18.15 8.83 -3.35
N MET A 36 17.78 7.54 -3.23
CA MET A 36 18.56 6.44 -3.78
C MET A 36 18.41 6.33 -5.30
N ALA A 37 17.21 6.53 -5.84
CA ALA A 37 16.95 6.58 -7.28
C ALA A 37 17.69 7.74 -7.95
N LEU A 38 17.68 8.91 -7.29
CA LEU A 38 18.45 10.08 -7.73
C LEU A 38 19.97 9.85 -7.71
N ALA A 39 20.47 9.21 -6.65
CA ALA A 39 21.91 8.96 -6.50
C ALA A 39 22.43 7.90 -7.49
N ARG A 40 21.57 7.00 -7.95
CA ARG A 40 21.90 5.90 -8.88
C ARG A 40 20.78 5.67 -9.91
N PRO A 41 20.61 6.58 -10.90
CA PRO A 41 19.52 6.48 -11.89
C PRO A 41 19.50 5.16 -12.66
N SER A 42 20.67 4.60 -12.97
CA SER A 42 20.81 3.30 -13.66
C SER A 42 20.28 2.11 -12.86
N ARG A 43 20.12 2.24 -11.55
CA ARG A 43 19.59 1.20 -10.65
C ARG A 43 18.22 1.53 -10.07
N ALA A 44 17.61 2.65 -10.45
CA ALA A 44 16.36 3.13 -9.88
C ALA A 44 15.22 2.10 -9.99
N LEU A 45 15.06 1.48 -11.16
CA LEU A 45 14.03 0.45 -11.38
C LEU A 45 14.31 -0.83 -10.57
N HIS A 46 15.59 -1.19 -10.40
CA HIS A 46 15.95 -2.34 -9.55
C HIS A 46 15.62 -2.05 -8.07
N LEU A 47 15.88 -0.83 -7.60
CA LEU A 47 15.51 -0.40 -6.25
C LEU A 47 13.98 -0.40 -6.07
N ALA A 48 13.21 0.05 -7.07
CA ALA A 48 11.75 -0.04 -7.06
C ALA A 48 11.25 -1.48 -6.98
N ALA A 49 11.87 -2.39 -7.75
CA ALA A 49 11.52 -3.82 -7.71
C ALA A 49 11.80 -4.44 -6.32
N LEU A 50 12.96 -4.14 -5.72
CA LEU A 50 13.25 -4.58 -4.35
C LEU A 50 12.24 -4.02 -3.35
N THR A 51 11.95 -2.73 -3.42
CA THR A 51 10.95 -2.07 -2.57
C THR A 51 9.59 -2.75 -2.71
N LEU A 52 9.16 -3.06 -3.93
CA LEU A 52 7.90 -3.74 -4.21
C LEU A 52 7.85 -5.13 -3.58
N VAL A 53 8.86 -5.96 -3.84
CA VAL A 53 8.92 -7.35 -3.32
C VAL A 53 8.82 -7.37 -1.80
N PHE A 54 9.64 -6.57 -1.13
CA PHE A 54 9.63 -6.52 0.33
C PHE A 54 8.37 -5.86 0.90
N SER A 55 7.77 -4.91 0.19
CA SER A 55 6.48 -4.34 0.58
C SER A 55 5.34 -5.35 0.49
N VAL A 56 5.30 -6.15 -0.58
CA VAL A 56 4.27 -7.20 -0.75
C VAL A 56 4.45 -8.30 0.30
N LEU A 57 5.71 -8.72 0.58
CA LEU A 57 6.00 -9.68 1.65
C LEU A 57 5.56 -9.15 3.02
N GLY A 58 5.82 -7.87 3.32
CA GLY A 58 5.31 -7.22 4.54
C GLY A 58 3.79 -7.12 4.55
N GLY A 59 3.17 -6.86 3.40
CA GLY A 59 1.71 -6.87 3.25
C GLY A 59 1.09 -8.24 3.54
N LEU A 60 1.75 -9.33 3.15
CA LEU A 60 1.34 -10.71 3.50
C LEU A 60 1.40 -10.95 5.02
N VAL A 61 2.43 -10.43 5.69
CA VAL A 61 2.50 -10.48 7.17
C VAL A 61 1.34 -9.70 7.79
N GLY A 62 1.05 -8.49 7.28
CA GLY A 62 -0.11 -7.70 7.72
C GLY A 62 -1.43 -8.43 7.51
N TYR A 63 -1.60 -9.08 6.36
CA TYR A 63 -2.75 -9.92 6.06
C TYR A 63 -2.86 -11.10 7.05
N ALA A 64 -1.76 -11.82 7.30
CA ALA A 64 -1.75 -12.94 8.25
C ALA A 64 -2.10 -12.49 9.68
N ILE A 65 -1.57 -11.34 10.12
CA ILE A 65 -1.92 -10.73 11.41
C ILE A 65 -3.43 -10.44 11.46
N GLY A 66 -3.99 -9.85 10.40
CA GLY A 66 -5.43 -9.57 10.30
C GLY A 66 -6.27 -10.83 10.36
N ALA A 67 -5.93 -11.86 9.60
CA ALA A 67 -6.61 -13.15 9.60
C ALA A 67 -6.57 -13.83 10.98
N PHE A 68 -5.41 -13.77 11.67
CA PHE A 68 -5.29 -14.31 13.03
C PHE A 68 -6.14 -13.55 14.06
N LEU A 69 -6.21 -12.21 13.94
CA LEU A 69 -7.05 -11.37 14.79
C LEU A 69 -8.54 -11.60 14.58
N PHE A 70 -8.95 -12.03 13.39
CA PHE A 70 -10.34 -12.33 13.09
C PHE A 70 -10.89 -13.43 14.00
N ASP A 71 -10.20 -14.55 14.11
CA ASP A 71 -10.62 -15.69 14.96
C ASP A 71 -10.77 -15.30 16.44
N GLN A 72 -9.99 -14.30 16.87
CA GLN A 72 -10.03 -13.77 18.23
C GLN A 72 -11.14 -12.73 18.43
N ALA A 73 -11.47 -11.96 17.39
CA ALA A 73 -12.44 -10.87 17.44
C ALA A 73 -13.88 -11.32 17.18
N GLU A 74 -14.09 -12.37 16.40
CA GLU A 74 -15.41 -12.89 16.01
C GLU A 74 -16.35 -13.14 17.19
N PRO A 75 -15.95 -13.79 18.31
CA PRO A 75 -16.81 -14.00 19.46
C PRO A 75 -17.31 -12.69 20.09
N TYR A 76 -16.46 -11.65 20.10
CA TYR A 76 -16.82 -10.33 20.63
C TYR A 76 -17.77 -9.58 19.69
N ILE A 77 -17.56 -9.66 18.38
CA ILE A 77 -18.44 -9.05 17.36
C ILE A 77 -19.85 -9.62 17.50
N ASN A 78 -19.96 -10.95 17.67
CA ASN A 78 -21.22 -11.65 17.84
C ASN A 78 -21.90 -11.27 19.16
N SER A 79 -21.15 -11.20 20.27
CA SER A 79 -21.68 -10.85 21.59
C SER A 79 -22.20 -9.41 21.69
N TRP A 80 -21.64 -8.49 20.89
CA TRP A 80 -22.05 -7.08 20.85
C TRP A 80 -23.15 -6.77 19.84
N GLY A 81 -23.65 -7.79 19.12
CA GLY A 81 -24.76 -7.64 18.16
C GLY A 81 -24.37 -6.91 16.87
N TYR A 82 -23.06 -6.83 16.53
CA TYR A 82 -22.58 -6.18 15.32
C TYR A 82 -22.47 -7.12 14.12
N GLN A 83 -22.89 -8.38 14.25
CA GLN A 83 -22.75 -9.40 13.21
C GLN A 83 -23.31 -8.96 11.84
N ALA A 84 -24.55 -8.46 11.79
CA ALA A 84 -25.18 -8.04 10.54
C ALA A 84 -24.41 -6.90 9.84
N ARG A 85 -23.86 -5.96 10.61
CA ARG A 85 -23.03 -4.88 10.06
C ARG A 85 -21.69 -5.40 9.54
N PHE A 86 -21.12 -6.36 10.25
CA PHE A 86 -19.87 -6.99 9.89
C PHE A 86 -20.02 -7.81 8.60
N GLU A 87 -21.08 -8.59 8.45
CA GLU A 87 -21.42 -9.33 7.23
C GLU A 87 -21.61 -8.40 6.03
N THR A 88 -22.24 -7.24 6.23
CA THR A 88 -22.37 -6.20 5.20
C THR A 88 -21.01 -5.69 4.74
N VAL A 89 -20.09 -5.42 5.68
CA VAL A 89 -18.71 -4.96 5.36
C VAL A 89 -17.93 -6.06 4.66
N ILE A 90 -18.05 -7.32 5.07
CA ILE A 90 -17.44 -8.47 4.40
C ILE A 90 -17.94 -8.57 2.95
N GLY A 91 -19.27 -8.52 2.75
CA GLY A 91 -19.85 -8.57 1.40
C GLY A 91 -19.31 -7.46 0.51
N TRP A 92 -19.29 -6.26 1.04
CA TRP A 92 -18.77 -5.08 0.35
C TRP A 92 -17.28 -5.18 0.01
N PHE A 93 -16.47 -5.66 0.95
CA PHE A 93 -15.04 -5.86 0.74
C PHE A 93 -14.76 -7.05 -0.20
N GLY A 94 -15.67 -8.05 -0.24
CA GLY A 94 -15.64 -9.15 -1.21
C GLY A 94 -15.80 -8.66 -2.65
N GLU A 95 -16.69 -7.67 -2.87
CA GLU A 95 -16.91 -7.07 -4.19
C GLU A 95 -15.83 -6.04 -4.56
N TRP A 96 -15.46 -5.18 -3.63
CA TRP A 96 -14.61 -4.01 -3.88
C TRP A 96 -13.21 -4.09 -3.26
N GLY A 97 -12.92 -5.13 -2.47
CA GLY A 97 -11.68 -5.22 -1.72
C GLY A 97 -10.42 -5.22 -2.59
N PHE A 98 -10.49 -5.81 -3.79
CA PHE A 98 -9.42 -5.71 -4.78
C PHE A 98 -9.10 -4.24 -5.10
N TRP A 99 -10.12 -3.44 -5.41
CA TRP A 99 -9.99 -2.03 -5.74
C TRP A 99 -9.52 -1.20 -4.54
N ALA A 100 -10.03 -1.51 -3.35
CA ALA A 100 -9.62 -0.86 -2.10
C ALA A 100 -8.12 -1.06 -1.83
N VAL A 101 -7.62 -2.29 -1.94
CA VAL A 101 -6.20 -2.62 -1.76
C VAL A 101 -5.35 -2.00 -2.87
N LEU A 102 -5.81 -2.03 -4.13
CA LEU A 102 -5.11 -1.44 -5.27
C LEU A 102 -4.92 0.08 -5.08
N VAL A 103 -6.02 0.77 -4.76
CA VAL A 103 -6.00 2.22 -4.55
C VAL A 103 -5.17 2.59 -3.32
N ALA A 104 -5.28 1.84 -2.22
CA ALA A 104 -4.46 2.05 -1.05
C ALA A 104 -2.95 1.87 -1.34
N GLY A 105 -2.61 0.89 -2.18
CA GLY A 105 -1.23 0.65 -2.60
C GLY A 105 -0.61 1.82 -3.36
N PHE A 106 -1.42 2.53 -4.17
CA PHE A 106 -0.97 3.69 -4.95
C PHE A 106 -1.07 5.00 -4.16
N SER A 107 -2.09 5.15 -3.32
CA SER A 107 -2.41 6.39 -2.61
C SER A 107 -1.48 6.63 -1.40
N PRO A 108 -1.49 7.85 -0.81
CA PRO A 108 -0.78 8.13 0.43
C PRO A 108 -1.46 7.54 1.68
N VAL A 109 -2.61 6.90 1.53
CA VAL A 109 -3.28 6.22 2.62
C VAL A 109 -2.39 5.08 3.14
N PRO A 110 -2.28 4.90 4.48
CA PRO A 110 -1.43 3.87 5.03
C PRO A 110 -1.83 2.46 4.57
N TYR A 111 -1.04 1.88 3.68
CA TYR A 111 -1.29 0.56 3.07
C TYR A 111 -1.51 -0.55 4.10
N LYS A 112 -0.80 -0.49 5.23
CA LYS A 112 -0.91 -1.44 6.35
C LYS A 112 -2.32 -1.60 6.90
N ILE A 113 -3.14 -0.54 6.89
CA ILE A 113 -4.55 -0.62 7.34
C ILE A 113 -5.32 -1.58 6.42
N PHE A 114 -5.07 -1.48 5.11
CA PHE A 114 -5.75 -2.32 4.12
C PHE A 114 -5.21 -3.76 4.11
N THR A 115 -3.93 -3.98 4.41
CA THR A 115 -3.39 -5.35 4.53
C THR A 115 -3.99 -6.09 5.70
N ILE A 116 -4.07 -5.44 6.86
CA ILE A 116 -4.69 -6.02 8.07
C ILE A 116 -6.19 -6.20 7.85
N ALA A 117 -6.90 -5.18 7.33
CA ALA A 117 -8.33 -5.27 7.04
C ALA A 117 -8.66 -6.40 6.04
N ALA A 118 -7.85 -6.57 4.99
CA ALA A 118 -8.00 -7.66 4.04
C ALA A 118 -7.88 -9.03 4.71
N GLY A 119 -6.99 -9.17 5.69
CA GLY A 119 -6.86 -10.38 6.49
C GLY A 119 -8.04 -10.59 7.42
N VAL A 120 -8.47 -9.57 8.18
CA VAL A 120 -9.65 -9.61 9.07
C VAL A 120 -10.90 -10.00 8.30
N LEU A 121 -11.08 -9.46 7.10
CA LEU A 121 -12.24 -9.71 6.23
C LEU A 121 -12.06 -10.95 5.35
N ASN A 122 -10.97 -11.70 5.52
CA ASN A 122 -10.64 -12.93 4.81
C ASN A 122 -10.73 -12.80 3.28
N LEU A 123 -10.25 -11.65 2.75
CA LEU A 123 -10.20 -11.41 1.31
C LEU A 123 -9.39 -12.52 0.62
N ALA A 124 -9.85 -13.00 -0.53
CA ALA A 124 -9.13 -14.00 -1.28
C ALA A 124 -7.67 -13.54 -1.56
N ILE A 125 -6.69 -14.39 -1.24
CA ILE A 125 -5.27 -14.02 -1.24
C ILE A 125 -4.74 -13.63 -2.62
N ILE A 126 -5.26 -14.25 -3.68
CA ILE A 126 -4.83 -13.95 -5.06
C ILE A 126 -5.24 -12.54 -5.49
N PRO A 127 -6.50 -12.10 -5.37
CA PRO A 127 -6.90 -10.71 -5.60
C PRO A 127 -6.12 -9.72 -4.72
N PHE A 128 -5.90 -10.03 -3.44
CA PHE A 128 -5.09 -9.20 -2.55
C PHE A 128 -3.65 -9.01 -3.07
N LEU A 129 -2.97 -10.10 -3.47
CA LEU A 129 -1.61 -10.05 -4.01
C LEU A 129 -1.56 -9.25 -5.32
N LEU A 130 -2.48 -9.52 -6.25
CA LEU A 130 -2.53 -8.80 -7.54
C LEU A 130 -2.75 -7.30 -7.34
N ALA A 131 -3.72 -6.91 -6.49
CA ALA A 131 -3.99 -5.53 -6.17
C ALA A 131 -2.77 -4.84 -5.52
N SER A 132 -2.10 -5.54 -4.60
CA SER A 132 -0.89 -5.07 -3.92
C SER A 132 0.27 -4.87 -4.89
N ILE A 133 0.54 -5.84 -5.76
CA ILE A 133 1.62 -5.77 -6.75
C ILE A 133 1.36 -4.63 -7.74
N ILE A 134 0.15 -4.51 -8.24
CA ILE A 134 -0.21 -3.47 -9.21
C ILE A 134 -0.18 -2.08 -8.56
N GLY A 135 -0.86 -1.90 -7.43
CA GLY A 135 -0.97 -0.60 -6.76
C GLY A 135 0.39 -0.07 -6.26
N ARG A 136 1.10 -0.87 -5.47
CA ARG A 136 2.44 -0.50 -4.97
C ARG A 136 3.48 -0.46 -6.08
N GLY A 137 3.40 -1.40 -7.03
CA GLY A 137 4.27 -1.43 -8.20
C GLY A 137 4.13 -0.16 -9.02
N ALA A 138 2.93 0.22 -9.42
CA ALA A 138 2.69 1.45 -10.16
C ALA A 138 3.30 2.67 -9.44
N ARG A 139 3.11 2.80 -8.13
CA ARG A 139 3.68 3.90 -7.33
C ARG A 139 5.20 3.90 -7.34
N PHE A 140 5.84 2.79 -6.97
CA PHE A 140 7.30 2.73 -6.83
C PHE A 140 8.02 2.82 -8.17
N PHE A 141 7.51 2.15 -9.21
CA PHE A 141 8.13 2.23 -10.53
C PHE A 141 7.92 3.61 -11.17
N LEU A 142 6.76 4.23 -11.00
CA LEU A 142 6.52 5.59 -11.49
C LEU A 142 7.46 6.58 -10.81
N LEU A 143 7.58 6.53 -9.48
CA LEU A 143 8.48 7.39 -8.70
C LEU A 143 9.94 7.21 -9.17
N ALA A 144 10.42 5.97 -9.17
CA ALA A 144 11.80 5.66 -9.52
C ALA A 144 12.14 6.02 -10.97
N TRP A 145 11.24 5.76 -11.91
CA TRP A 145 11.41 6.09 -13.32
C TRP A 145 11.47 7.60 -13.56
N CYS A 146 10.51 8.33 -12.96
CA CYS A 146 10.47 9.79 -13.10
C CYS A 146 11.73 10.44 -12.51
N LEU A 147 12.18 10.00 -11.33
CA LEU A 147 13.39 10.55 -10.70
C LEU A 147 14.66 10.18 -11.47
N ALA A 148 14.74 8.96 -12.02
CA ALA A 148 15.87 8.55 -12.86
C ALA A 148 15.96 9.37 -14.15
N LYS A 149 14.82 9.72 -14.75
CA LYS A 149 14.74 10.42 -16.03
C LYS A 149 14.89 11.93 -15.90
N PHE A 150 14.25 12.53 -14.90
CA PHE A 150 14.13 13.99 -14.78
C PHE A 150 15.02 14.60 -13.69
N GLY A 151 15.61 13.76 -12.83
CA GLY A 151 16.60 14.18 -11.85
C GLY A 151 16.07 15.00 -10.67
N PRO A 152 16.99 15.65 -9.90
CA PRO A 152 16.66 16.31 -8.63
C PRO A 152 15.69 17.48 -8.73
N ALA A 153 15.57 18.12 -9.89
CA ALA A 153 14.71 19.29 -10.07
C ALA A 153 13.21 19.00 -9.89
N ILE A 154 12.82 17.74 -10.01
CA ILE A 154 11.41 17.32 -9.98
C ILE A 154 11.04 16.62 -8.66
N GLU A 155 12.03 16.16 -7.86
CA GLU A 155 11.79 15.38 -6.63
C GLU A 155 10.67 15.95 -5.74
N PRO A 156 10.72 17.22 -5.28
CA PRO A 156 9.70 17.76 -4.37
C PRO A 156 8.33 17.93 -5.03
N LYS A 157 8.31 18.17 -6.34
CA LYS A 157 7.06 18.30 -7.10
C LYS A 157 6.44 16.95 -7.37
N LEU A 158 7.25 15.94 -7.71
CA LEU A 158 6.78 14.62 -8.10
C LEU A 158 6.11 13.88 -6.94
N VAL A 159 6.72 13.87 -5.75
CA VAL A 159 6.13 13.25 -4.56
C VAL A 159 4.77 13.88 -4.26
N ARG A 160 4.68 15.21 -4.32
CA ARG A 160 3.42 15.94 -4.11
C ARG A 160 2.36 15.61 -5.17
N TYR A 161 2.74 15.51 -6.46
CA TYR A 161 1.80 15.15 -7.52
C TYR A 161 1.28 13.71 -7.38
N ILE A 162 2.13 12.76 -7.03
CA ILE A 162 1.73 11.37 -6.78
C ILE A 162 0.74 11.30 -5.60
N GLU A 163 0.97 12.08 -4.55
CA GLU A 163 0.04 12.19 -3.42
C GLU A 163 -1.30 12.80 -3.85
N TYR A 164 -1.31 13.88 -4.61
CA TYR A 164 -2.54 14.50 -5.11
C TYR A 164 -3.34 13.56 -6.02
N ILE A 165 -2.68 12.85 -6.95
CA ILE A 165 -3.32 11.87 -7.81
C ILE A 165 -3.90 10.73 -6.95
N GLY A 166 -3.14 10.23 -5.98
CA GLY A 166 -3.59 9.20 -5.06
C GLY A 166 -4.85 9.62 -4.29
N TRP A 167 -4.86 10.83 -3.71
CA TRP A 167 -6.05 11.35 -3.03
C TRP A 167 -7.23 11.58 -3.99
N ALA A 168 -7.00 12.09 -5.19
CA ALA A 168 -8.04 12.26 -6.20
C ALA A 168 -8.71 10.94 -6.58
N ILE A 169 -7.94 9.87 -6.72
CA ILE A 169 -8.45 8.51 -6.98
C ILE A 169 -9.27 8.01 -5.80
N VAL A 170 -8.80 8.18 -4.55
CA VAL A 170 -9.55 7.81 -3.34
C VAL A 170 -10.90 8.54 -3.27
N VAL A 171 -10.89 9.86 -3.45
CA VAL A 171 -12.11 10.68 -3.43
C VAL A 171 -13.06 10.26 -4.55
N ALA A 172 -12.58 10.06 -5.78
CA ALA A 172 -13.39 9.62 -6.91
C ALA A 172 -14.04 8.26 -6.62
N LEU A 173 -13.31 7.34 -6.02
CA LEU A 173 -13.82 6.02 -5.67
C LEU A 173 -14.87 6.10 -4.56
N LEU A 174 -14.64 6.89 -3.52
CA LEU A 174 -15.62 7.12 -2.45
C LEU A 174 -16.92 7.77 -2.98
N VAL A 175 -16.80 8.73 -3.90
CA VAL A 175 -17.96 9.36 -4.56
C VAL A 175 -18.71 8.35 -5.43
N ALA A 176 -17.99 7.56 -6.23
CA ALA A 176 -18.61 6.54 -7.08
C ALA A 176 -19.37 5.50 -6.25
N ILE A 177 -18.78 5.05 -5.14
CA ILE A 177 -19.41 4.14 -4.20
C ILE A 177 -20.65 4.77 -3.54
N GLY A 178 -20.52 6.03 -3.08
CA GLY A 178 -21.65 6.77 -2.50
C GLY A 178 -22.83 6.91 -3.47
N LEU A 179 -22.54 7.24 -4.72
CA LEU A 179 -23.55 7.37 -5.77
C LEU A 179 -24.21 6.00 -6.11
N TYR A 180 -23.43 4.94 -6.16
CA TYR A 180 -23.95 3.58 -6.37
C TYR A 180 -24.91 3.16 -5.27
N ASN A 181 -24.54 3.35 -3.99
CA ASN A 181 -25.42 3.03 -2.85
C ASN A 181 -26.66 3.93 -2.74
N PHE A 182 -26.66 5.12 -3.37
CA PHE A 182 -27.81 6.03 -3.36
C PHE A 182 -28.79 5.72 -4.52
N SER A 183 -28.32 4.98 -5.54
CA SER A 183 -29.12 4.61 -6.72
C SER A 183 -29.68 3.17 -6.66
N SER A 184 -29.26 2.40 -5.63
CA SER A 184 -29.81 1.07 -5.31
C SER A 184 -30.81 1.13 -4.18
#